data_bc81ba0a1e7175d8a04a7c482a734230
#
_entry.id   bc81ba0a1e7175d8a04a7c482a734230
#
_cell.length_a   1.000
_cell.length_b   1.000
_cell.length_c   1.000
_cell.angle_alpha   90.00
_cell.angle_beta   90.00
_cell.angle_gamma   90.00
#
_symmetry.space_group_name_H-M   'P 1'
#
loop_
_entity.id
_entity.type
_entity.pdbx_description
1 polymer ?
#
loop_
_entity_poly.entity_id
_entity_poly.type
_entity_poly.pdbx_seq_one_letter_code
_entity_poly.pdbx_strand_id
1 'polypeptide(L)'
;MAAFDFAKVKDPTFFKENVLNAHASFRTYASREEYRTGSSSLALKLDGIWKFAYAKNYTSAIPGFEKTDYDCSGWDDIHVPAHIQMEGYDIPQYANVQYPWDGREEVQPGEIPQRFNPVASYVKYFELPESMQGKPVHIEFEGVESGMALWLNGSYVGYTEDSFSAHAFDLTPYLQPGVNKLAVQVFKWTSSSWCEDQDFFRFSGIFRSVWLYAIPTVHLEDVSVKTLFAGDDFTHSTLEVALQVEGKGAARLTLRRSELEVFSEKIALNGGSALFSHAVENPHLWSAEDPALYELEIELLDDAGHLVEVTGQKVGFRKFELKNNRMLLNGKRIVFKGANRHEFSSITGRAVGVHTHEELLRDIITMKQNNINAIRTSHYQNQDALYDLCDEYGLYLIAENNLESHGTWDIHQAGIRGIEGVLPNDKPEWKAVLF
;
A
#
# COMPACT_ATOMS: atom_id res chain seq x y z
N MET A 1 -10.41 -4.32 -27.22
CA MET A 1 -9.76 -4.13 -25.89
C MET A 1 -8.43 -4.84 -25.92
N ALA A 2 -7.39 -4.27 -25.31
CA ALA A 2 -6.07 -4.92 -25.24
C ALA A 2 -6.20 -6.24 -24.46
N ALA A 3 -5.51 -7.28 -24.91
CA ALA A 3 -5.39 -8.52 -24.16
C ALA A 3 -4.11 -8.45 -23.34
N PHE A 4 -4.10 -9.12 -22.19
CA PHE A 4 -2.88 -9.28 -21.40
C PHE A 4 -1.85 -10.10 -22.19
N ASP A 5 -0.62 -9.61 -22.21
CA ASP A 5 0.53 -10.30 -22.80
C ASP A 5 1.53 -10.66 -21.69
N PHE A 6 1.77 -11.96 -21.51
CA PHE A 6 2.73 -12.45 -20.51
C PHE A 6 4.17 -11.96 -20.74
N ALA A 7 4.51 -11.47 -21.93
CA ALA A 7 5.81 -10.84 -22.18
C ALA A 7 6.10 -9.68 -21.23
N LYS A 8 5.04 -8.98 -20.76
CA LYS A 8 5.13 -7.86 -19.79
C LYS A 8 5.76 -8.28 -18.47
N VAL A 9 5.44 -9.48 -17.97
CA VAL A 9 5.94 -10.01 -16.68
C VAL A 9 7.46 -10.15 -16.62
N LYS A 10 8.11 -10.23 -17.78
CA LYS A 10 9.56 -10.42 -17.92
C LYS A 10 10.26 -9.25 -18.59
N ASP A 11 9.61 -8.11 -18.69
CA ASP A 11 10.14 -6.89 -19.30
C ASP A 11 10.42 -5.83 -18.22
N PRO A 12 11.69 -5.60 -17.84
CA PRO A 12 12.03 -4.62 -16.81
C PRO A 12 11.72 -3.18 -17.19
N THR A 13 11.37 -2.91 -18.46
CA THR A 13 10.90 -1.60 -18.91
C THR A 13 9.40 -1.41 -18.73
N PHE A 14 8.68 -2.48 -18.36
CA PHE A 14 7.24 -2.50 -18.22
C PHE A 14 6.83 -2.88 -16.79
N PHE A 15 6.53 -1.88 -15.99
CA PHE A 15 6.27 -2.04 -14.56
C PHE A 15 4.78 -2.03 -14.21
N LYS A 16 4.00 -1.19 -14.89
CA LYS A 16 2.56 -1.02 -14.63
C LYS A 16 1.78 -0.58 -15.86
N GLU A 17 0.50 -0.91 -15.90
CA GLU A 17 -0.45 -0.50 -16.93
C GLU A 17 -1.81 -0.20 -16.32
N ASN A 18 -2.38 0.97 -16.65
CA ASN A 18 -3.67 1.47 -16.17
C ASN A 18 -3.80 1.58 -14.64
N VAL A 19 -2.68 1.64 -13.93
CA VAL A 19 -2.66 1.90 -12.48
C VAL A 19 -2.90 3.38 -12.24
N LEU A 20 -3.78 3.70 -11.29
CA LEU A 20 -4.02 5.07 -10.85
C LEU A 20 -2.79 5.63 -10.12
N ASN A 21 -2.74 6.95 -9.96
CA ASN A 21 -1.65 7.57 -9.21
C ASN A 21 -1.63 7.07 -7.76
N ALA A 22 -0.44 6.88 -7.23
CA ALA A 22 -0.26 6.61 -5.81
C ALA A 22 -0.72 7.82 -4.97
N HIS A 23 -1.33 7.56 -3.83
CA HIS A 23 -1.84 8.57 -2.92
C HIS A 23 -1.53 8.21 -1.46
N ALA A 24 -1.68 9.15 -0.56
CA ALA A 24 -1.58 8.91 0.87
C ALA A 24 -2.66 7.92 1.33
N SER A 25 -2.35 7.16 2.38
CA SER A 25 -3.33 6.25 2.96
C SER A 25 -4.40 7.02 3.73
N PHE A 26 -5.65 6.83 3.34
CA PHE A 26 -6.83 7.33 4.05
C PHE A 26 -8.07 6.55 3.65
N ARG A 27 -9.11 6.62 4.48
CA ARG A 27 -10.41 6.05 4.16
C ARG A 27 -11.44 7.15 4.01
N THR A 28 -12.36 6.95 3.07
CA THR A 28 -13.43 7.91 2.76
C THR A 28 -14.78 7.41 3.27
N TYR A 29 -15.62 8.34 3.70
CA TYR A 29 -16.93 8.11 4.29
C TYR A 29 -17.94 9.08 3.70
N ALA A 30 -19.19 8.66 3.54
CA ALA A 30 -20.23 9.52 2.99
C ALA A 30 -20.78 10.55 4.02
N SER A 31 -20.51 10.36 5.30
CA SER A 31 -21.03 11.21 6.37
C SER A 31 -20.12 11.21 7.59
N ARG A 32 -20.32 12.22 8.47
CA ARG A 32 -19.65 12.28 9.78
C ARG A 32 -20.01 11.10 10.68
N GLU A 33 -21.22 10.58 10.57
CA GLU A 33 -21.65 9.41 11.34
C GLU A 33 -20.86 8.18 10.93
N GLU A 34 -20.73 7.94 9.63
CA GLU A 34 -19.90 6.86 9.10
C GLU A 34 -18.43 7.01 9.50
N TYR A 35 -17.88 8.23 9.41
CA TYR A 35 -16.51 8.53 9.84
C TYR A 35 -16.29 8.18 11.33
N ARG A 36 -17.21 8.56 12.22
CA ARG A 36 -17.12 8.25 13.65
C ARG A 36 -17.26 6.76 13.96
N THR A 37 -18.08 6.05 13.21
CA THR A 37 -18.31 4.60 13.40
C THR A 37 -17.26 3.73 12.69
N GLY A 38 -16.50 4.32 11.76
CA GLY A 38 -15.54 3.60 10.92
C GLY A 38 -16.18 2.69 9.86
N SER A 39 -17.49 2.83 9.61
CA SER A 39 -18.24 2.03 8.64
C SER A 39 -18.64 2.87 7.44
N SER A 40 -17.97 2.67 6.30
CA SER A 40 -18.18 3.47 5.10
C SER A 40 -19.18 2.84 4.13
N SER A 41 -20.16 3.61 3.68
CA SER A 41 -21.03 3.25 2.55
C SER A 41 -20.38 3.52 1.17
N LEU A 42 -19.22 4.19 1.14
CA LEU A 42 -18.42 4.43 -0.06
C LEU A 42 -17.36 3.35 -0.29
N ALA A 43 -17.18 2.41 0.64
CA ALA A 43 -16.18 1.36 0.53
C ALA A 43 -16.78 -0.03 0.71
N LEU A 44 -16.28 -1.00 -0.03
CA LEU A 44 -16.62 -2.41 0.10
C LEU A 44 -15.35 -3.26 0.16
N LYS A 45 -15.18 -4.00 1.24
CA LYS A 45 -14.07 -4.91 1.42
C LYS A 45 -14.35 -6.24 0.69
N LEU A 46 -13.43 -6.67 -0.16
CA LEU A 46 -13.56 -7.93 -0.91
C LEU A 46 -12.84 -9.11 -0.26
N ASP A 47 -12.27 -8.92 0.91
CA ASP A 47 -11.62 -9.98 1.70
C ASP A 47 -12.56 -11.20 1.91
N GLY A 48 -11.99 -12.32 2.33
CA GLY A 48 -12.70 -13.56 2.60
C GLY A 48 -12.38 -14.64 1.59
N ILE A 49 -13.36 -15.46 1.21
CA ILE A 49 -13.13 -16.62 0.33
C ILE A 49 -13.20 -16.21 -1.14
N TRP A 50 -12.18 -16.64 -1.90
CA TRP A 50 -12.10 -16.51 -3.35
C TRP A 50 -11.94 -17.88 -3.98
N LYS A 51 -12.39 -18.06 -5.23
CA LYS A 51 -12.06 -19.25 -6.03
C LYS A 51 -10.61 -19.18 -6.48
N PHE A 52 -9.92 -20.34 -6.48
CA PHE A 52 -8.48 -20.41 -6.64
C PHE A 52 -8.03 -21.57 -7.50
N ALA A 53 -7.06 -21.33 -8.37
CA ALA A 53 -6.35 -22.37 -9.11
C ALA A 53 -4.86 -22.11 -9.13
N TYR A 54 -4.08 -23.11 -8.72
CA TYR A 54 -2.61 -23.07 -8.71
C TYR A 54 -2.02 -23.66 -9.98
N ALA A 55 -0.98 -23.04 -10.50
CA ALA A 55 -0.15 -23.59 -11.55
C ALA A 55 1.35 -23.39 -11.23
N LYS A 56 2.19 -24.38 -11.58
CA LYS A 56 3.65 -24.29 -11.32
C LYS A 56 4.37 -23.29 -12.23
N ASN A 57 3.75 -22.88 -13.33
CA ASN A 57 4.24 -21.85 -14.26
C ASN A 57 3.09 -21.38 -15.16
N TYR A 58 3.34 -20.31 -15.92
CA TYR A 58 2.32 -19.69 -16.77
C TYR A 58 1.79 -20.65 -17.86
N THR A 59 2.66 -21.49 -18.45
CA THR A 59 2.24 -22.41 -19.52
C THR A 59 1.31 -23.53 -19.03
N SER A 60 1.29 -23.81 -17.74
CA SER A 60 0.36 -24.76 -17.10
C SER A 60 -0.82 -24.10 -16.43
N ALA A 61 -0.91 -22.76 -16.42
CA ALA A 61 -2.05 -22.04 -15.91
C ALA A 61 -3.29 -22.23 -16.81
N ILE A 62 -4.45 -22.12 -16.22
CA ILE A 62 -5.73 -22.28 -16.93
C ILE A 62 -5.98 -21.07 -17.82
N PRO A 63 -6.04 -21.23 -19.15
CA PRO A 63 -6.29 -20.09 -20.04
C PRO A 63 -7.78 -19.76 -20.08
N GLY A 64 -8.11 -18.48 -20.26
CA GLY A 64 -9.47 -18.00 -20.48
C GLY A 64 -10.36 -18.03 -19.23
N PHE A 65 -9.78 -18.22 -18.05
CA PHE A 65 -10.53 -18.26 -16.78
C PHE A 65 -11.19 -16.93 -16.45
N GLU A 66 -10.66 -15.84 -16.99
CA GLU A 66 -11.18 -14.48 -16.84
C GLU A 66 -12.53 -14.27 -17.51
N LYS A 67 -12.88 -15.10 -18.51
CA LYS A 67 -14.12 -14.97 -19.28
C LYS A 67 -15.35 -15.16 -18.39
N THR A 68 -16.41 -14.42 -18.71
CA THR A 68 -17.66 -14.45 -17.93
C THR A 68 -18.36 -15.81 -17.95
N ASP A 69 -18.23 -16.56 -19.04
CA ASP A 69 -18.81 -17.89 -19.24
C ASP A 69 -17.95 -19.05 -18.70
N TYR A 70 -16.73 -18.76 -18.23
CA TYR A 70 -15.88 -19.79 -17.63
C TYR A 70 -16.40 -20.16 -16.24
N ASP A 71 -16.71 -21.45 -16.05
CA ASP A 71 -17.15 -22.00 -14.76
C ASP A 71 -15.95 -22.36 -13.87
N CYS A 72 -15.80 -21.67 -12.77
CA CYS A 72 -14.79 -21.94 -11.75
C CYS A 72 -15.40 -22.56 -10.46
N SER A 73 -16.63 -23.08 -10.51
CA SER A 73 -17.27 -23.69 -9.34
C SER A 73 -16.51 -24.89 -8.77
N GLY A 74 -15.79 -25.61 -9.63
CA GLY A 74 -14.94 -26.75 -9.25
C GLY A 74 -13.53 -26.36 -8.79
N TRP A 75 -13.20 -25.07 -8.70
CA TRP A 75 -11.92 -24.61 -8.20
C TRP A 75 -11.87 -24.70 -6.68
N ASP A 76 -10.65 -24.72 -6.13
CA ASP A 76 -10.46 -24.63 -4.69
C ASP A 76 -10.95 -23.27 -4.14
N ASP A 77 -11.14 -23.22 -2.85
CA ASP A 77 -11.41 -22.00 -2.11
C ASP A 77 -10.15 -21.59 -1.35
N ILE A 78 -9.79 -20.29 -1.43
CA ILE A 78 -8.63 -19.72 -0.72
C ILE A 78 -9.04 -18.48 0.05
N HIS A 79 -8.39 -18.22 1.19
CA HIS A 79 -8.57 -16.95 1.91
C HIS A 79 -7.81 -15.82 1.22
N VAL A 80 -8.41 -14.65 1.19
CA VAL A 80 -7.78 -13.37 0.84
C VAL A 80 -8.10 -12.39 1.97
N PRO A 81 -7.08 -11.76 2.58
CA PRO A 81 -5.65 -11.85 2.27
C PRO A 81 -4.97 -13.11 2.80
N ALA A 82 -4.09 -13.70 1.98
CA ALA A 82 -3.21 -14.79 2.39
C ALA A 82 -2.03 -14.95 1.41
N HIS A 83 -0.92 -15.52 1.91
CA HIS A 83 0.08 -16.12 1.03
C HIS A 83 -0.35 -17.53 0.65
N ILE A 84 -0.23 -17.89 -0.63
CA ILE A 84 -0.63 -19.21 -1.10
C ILE A 84 0.15 -20.34 -0.41
N GLN A 85 1.40 -20.07 -0.02
CA GLN A 85 2.27 -21.01 0.68
C GLN A 85 1.75 -21.35 2.09
N MET A 86 1.02 -20.44 2.72
CA MET A 86 0.40 -20.65 4.03
C MET A 86 -0.96 -21.33 3.93
N GLU A 87 -1.54 -21.35 2.73
CA GLU A 87 -2.81 -22.02 2.41
C GLU A 87 -2.61 -23.44 1.79
N GLY A 88 -1.36 -23.92 1.78
CA GLY A 88 -1.04 -25.29 1.35
C GLY A 88 -0.63 -25.43 -0.13
N TYR A 89 -0.43 -24.34 -0.85
CA TYR A 89 0.06 -24.34 -2.23
C TYR A 89 1.50 -23.86 -2.28
N ASP A 90 2.33 -24.45 -3.17
CA ASP A 90 3.76 -24.15 -3.24
C ASP A 90 4.46 -24.38 -1.88
N ILE A 91 5.68 -23.89 -1.71
CA ILE A 91 6.46 -23.97 -0.48
C ILE A 91 7.01 -22.61 -0.08
N PRO A 92 7.09 -22.27 1.23
CA PRO A 92 7.80 -21.09 1.70
C PRO A 92 9.31 -21.31 1.57
N GLN A 93 9.87 -20.83 0.48
CA GLN A 93 11.31 -20.93 0.22
C GLN A 93 12.04 -19.78 0.89
N TYR A 94 13.03 -20.07 1.74
CA TYR A 94 13.94 -19.06 2.26
C TYR A 94 15.15 -18.88 1.32
N ALA A 95 15.49 -17.65 1.01
CA ALA A 95 16.71 -17.29 0.34
C ALA A 95 17.31 -16.05 1.01
N ASN A 96 18.63 -16.12 1.30
CA ASN A 96 19.37 -15.04 1.94
C ASN A 96 19.93 -14.08 0.88
N VAL A 97 21.16 -14.32 0.42
CA VAL A 97 21.91 -13.40 -0.46
C VAL A 97 21.89 -13.82 -1.94
N GLN A 98 21.23 -14.90 -2.25
CA GLN A 98 21.11 -15.43 -3.60
C GLN A 98 19.69 -15.39 -4.10
N TYR A 99 19.50 -15.21 -5.40
CA TYR A 99 18.16 -15.28 -5.97
C TYR A 99 17.53 -16.67 -5.78
N PRO A 100 16.21 -16.75 -5.61
CA PRO A 100 15.51 -18.00 -5.32
C PRO A 100 15.60 -19.04 -6.45
N TRP A 101 15.96 -18.65 -7.65
CA TRP A 101 16.18 -19.53 -8.81
C TRP A 101 17.62 -19.99 -8.97
N ASP A 102 18.58 -19.43 -8.23
CA ASP A 102 20.00 -19.79 -8.33
C ASP A 102 20.23 -21.27 -8.02
N GLY A 103 21.03 -21.93 -8.86
CA GLY A 103 21.27 -23.38 -8.81
C GLY A 103 20.10 -24.27 -9.26
N ARG A 104 18.97 -23.69 -9.64
CA ARG A 104 17.78 -24.42 -10.13
C ARG A 104 17.50 -24.16 -11.61
N GLU A 105 17.61 -22.92 -12.02
CA GLU A 105 17.44 -22.46 -13.39
C GLU A 105 18.39 -21.29 -13.65
N GLU A 106 19.09 -21.31 -14.78
CA GLU A 106 19.93 -20.18 -15.20
C GLU A 106 19.02 -19.09 -15.77
N VAL A 107 18.97 -17.94 -15.11
CA VAL A 107 18.15 -16.78 -15.45
C VAL A 107 19.06 -15.56 -15.55
N GLN A 108 19.00 -14.84 -16.67
CA GLN A 108 19.76 -13.61 -16.86
C GLN A 108 19.01 -12.42 -16.25
N PRO A 109 19.71 -11.35 -15.83
CA PRO A 109 19.05 -10.14 -15.30
C PRO A 109 17.96 -9.61 -16.22
N GLY A 110 16.76 -9.41 -15.65
CA GLY A 110 15.56 -9.03 -16.39
C GLY A 110 14.71 -10.19 -16.91
N GLU A 111 15.28 -11.39 -17.01
CA GLU A 111 14.50 -12.59 -17.30
C GLU A 111 13.88 -13.17 -16.02
N ILE A 112 12.91 -14.07 -16.20
CA ILE A 112 12.24 -14.79 -15.10
C ILE A 112 12.36 -16.31 -15.30
N PRO A 113 12.31 -17.11 -14.21
CA PRO A 113 12.28 -18.56 -14.31
C PRO A 113 11.13 -19.06 -15.18
N GLN A 114 11.36 -20.06 -16.02
CA GLN A 114 10.36 -20.59 -16.96
C GLN A 114 9.78 -21.93 -16.49
N ARG A 115 10.61 -22.78 -15.86
CA ARG A 115 10.21 -24.12 -15.43
C ARG A 115 9.38 -24.08 -14.16
N PHE A 116 9.77 -23.22 -13.23
CA PHE A 116 9.08 -23.06 -11.95
C PHE A 116 8.94 -21.57 -11.62
N ASN A 117 7.82 -21.03 -11.99
CA ASN A 117 7.39 -19.68 -11.64
C ASN A 117 5.88 -19.75 -11.31
N PRO A 118 5.53 -20.07 -10.07
CA PRO A 118 4.14 -20.24 -9.66
C PRO A 118 3.23 -19.13 -10.10
N VAL A 119 2.06 -19.54 -10.59
CA VAL A 119 0.98 -18.63 -10.98
C VAL A 119 -0.25 -18.99 -10.18
N ALA A 120 -0.82 -18.02 -9.55
CA ALA A 120 -2.03 -18.11 -8.75
C ALA A 120 -3.17 -17.38 -9.46
N SER A 121 -4.20 -18.12 -9.88
CA SER A 121 -5.39 -17.56 -10.52
C SER A 121 -6.52 -17.49 -9.52
N TYR A 122 -7.07 -16.30 -9.33
CA TYR A 122 -8.15 -16.00 -8.38
C TYR A 122 -9.40 -15.52 -9.09
N VAL A 123 -10.57 -15.87 -8.55
CA VAL A 123 -11.85 -15.32 -9.01
C VAL A 123 -12.72 -14.96 -7.81
N LYS A 124 -13.25 -13.72 -7.82
CA LYS A 124 -14.24 -13.23 -6.86
C LYS A 124 -15.50 -12.78 -7.59
N TYR A 125 -16.63 -13.21 -7.10
CA TYR A 125 -17.93 -12.68 -7.53
C TYR A 125 -18.40 -11.67 -6.48
N PHE A 126 -18.87 -10.50 -6.93
CA PHE A 126 -19.39 -9.46 -6.06
C PHE A 126 -20.54 -8.70 -6.73
N GLU A 127 -21.39 -8.10 -5.92
CA GLU A 127 -22.38 -7.11 -6.34
C GLU A 127 -22.07 -5.78 -5.64
N LEU A 128 -22.26 -4.67 -6.34
CA LEU A 128 -22.12 -3.36 -5.72
C LEU A 128 -23.32 -3.07 -4.82
N PRO A 129 -23.08 -2.63 -3.56
CA PRO A 129 -24.13 -2.08 -2.71
C PRO A 129 -24.87 -0.94 -3.40
N GLU A 130 -26.14 -0.73 -3.05
CA GLU A 130 -26.97 0.35 -3.62
C GLU A 130 -26.31 1.72 -3.48
N SER A 131 -25.63 1.97 -2.34
CA SER A 131 -24.89 3.21 -2.08
C SER A 131 -23.75 3.51 -3.07
N MET A 132 -23.20 2.48 -3.72
CA MET A 132 -22.12 2.61 -4.69
C MET A 132 -22.60 2.59 -6.15
N GLN A 133 -23.83 2.18 -6.41
CA GLN A 133 -24.37 2.07 -7.76
C GLN A 133 -24.43 3.45 -8.44
N GLY A 134 -24.09 3.48 -9.73
CA GLY A 134 -24.11 4.70 -10.56
C GLY A 134 -22.99 5.70 -10.27
N LYS A 135 -22.06 5.38 -9.36
CA LYS A 135 -20.85 6.16 -9.13
C LYS A 135 -19.65 5.51 -9.86
N PRO A 136 -18.60 6.25 -10.19
CA PRO A 136 -17.31 5.66 -10.53
C PRO A 136 -16.82 4.78 -9.37
N VAL A 137 -16.14 3.67 -9.70
CA VAL A 137 -15.64 2.72 -8.69
C VAL A 137 -14.21 2.36 -9.01
N HIS A 138 -13.34 2.55 -8.01
CA HIS A 138 -11.96 2.11 -8.05
C HIS A 138 -11.78 0.82 -7.23
N ILE A 139 -10.84 -0.02 -7.63
CA ILE A 139 -10.37 -1.15 -6.82
C ILE A 139 -8.96 -0.87 -6.36
N GLU A 140 -8.66 -1.19 -5.11
CA GLU A 140 -7.33 -1.09 -4.54
C GLU A 140 -6.91 -2.43 -3.94
N PHE A 141 -5.69 -2.85 -4.30
CA PHE A 141 -4.98 -3.95 -3.68
C PHE A 141 -3.88 -3.37 -2.80
N GLU A 142 -3.97 -3.55 -1.50
CA GLU A 142 -2.99 -3.01 -0.54
C GLU A 142 -1.63 -3.74 -0.59
N GLY A 143 -1.57 -4.94 -1.18
CA GLY A 143 -0.33 -5.69 -1.41
C GLY A 143 -0.54 -7.02 -2.11
N VAL A 144 0.24 -7.25 -3.17
CA VAL A 144 0.23 -8.48 -3.96
C VAL A 144 1.66 -8.87 -4.31
N GLU A 145 2.12 -10.02 -3.87
CA GLU A 145 3.50 -10.49 -4.11
C GLU A 145 3.54 -11.52 -5.25
N SER A 146 4.26 -11.26 -6.38
CA SER A 146 5.04 -10.07 -6.70
C SER A 146 4.35 -9.18 -7.71
N GLY A 147 3.69 -9.72 -8.74
CA GLY A 147 2.98 -8.96 -9.76
C GLY A 147 1.64 -9.55 -10.11
N MET A 148 0.74 -8.75 -10.64
CA MET A 148 -0.60 -9.21 -10.98
C MET A 148 -1.13 -8.62 -12.28
N ALA A 149 -1.95 -9.42 -12.97
CA ALA A 149 -2.83 -8.97 -14.05
C ALA A 149 -4.30 -9.07 -13.58
N LEU A 150 -5.11 -8.11 -13.99
CA LEU A 150 -6.48 -7.90 -13.50
C LEU A 150 -7.48 -7.85 -14.66
N TRP A 151 -8.62 -8.53 -14.49
CA TRP A 151 -9.77 -8.49 -15.39
C TRP A 151 -11.06 -8.29 -14.62
N LEU A 152 -12.00 -7.58 -15.22
CA LEU A 152 -13.38 -7.49 -14.75
C LEU A 152 -14.34 -7.84 -15.88
N ASN A 153 -15.24 -8.80 -15.61
CA ASN A 153 -16.25 -9.27 -16.57
C ASN A 153 -15.65 -9.68 -17.94
N GLY A 154 -14.49 -10.35 -17.90
CA GLY A 154 -13.76 -10.81 -19.08
C GLY A 154 -12.94 -9.75 -19.81
N SER A 155 -13.01 -8.49 -19.39
CA SER A 155 -12.22 -7.39 -19.95
C SER A 155 -10.94 -7.18 -19.16
N TYR A 156 -9.80 -7.08 -19.83
CA TYR A 156 -8.53 -6.75 -19.22
C TYR A 156 -8.55 -5.32 -18.68
N VAL A 157 -8.20 -5.15 -17.41
CA VAL A 157 -8.17 -3.86 -16.70
C VAL A 157 -6.76 -3.30 -16.66
N GLY A 158 -5.79 -4.09 -16.16
CA GLY A 158 -4.42 -3.60 -16.02
C GLY A 158 -3.45 -4.62 -15.42
N TYR A 159 -2.21 -4.17 -15.23
CA TYR A 159 -1.09 -4.92 -14.70
C TYR A 159 -0.26 -4.06 -13.75
N THR A 160 0.33 -4.68 -12.74
CA THR A 160 1.31 -4.03 -11.86
C THR A 160 2.28 -5.02 -11.24
N GLU A 161 3.46 -4.52 -10.89
CA GLU A 161 4.48 -5.16 -10.06
C GLU A 161 4.70 -4.29 -8.80
N ASP A 162 5.61 -4.62 -7.91
CA ASP A 162 5.86 -4.10 -6.56
C ASP A 162 4.92 -4.71 -5.51
N SER A 163 5.53 -5.58 -4.68
CA SER A 163 4.81 -6.40 -3.72
C SER A 163 4.17 -5.61 -2.58
N PHE A 164 4.76 -4.48 -2.17
CA PHE A 164 4.46 -3.84 -0.90
C PHE A 164 3.77 -2.47 -1.01
N SER A 165 3.63 -1.95 -2.22
CA SER A 165 2.86 -0.74 -2.49
C SER A 165 1.40 -1.07 -2.79
N ALA A 166 0.49 -0.19 -2.40
CA ALA A 166 -0.91 -0.28 -2.81
C ALA A 166 -1.07 0.14 -4.27
N HIS A 167 -1.91 -0.59 -5.00
CA HIS A 167 -2.20 -0.32 -6.40
C HIS A 167 -3.69 -0.25 -6.66
N ALA A 168 -4.13 0.86 -7.25
CA ALA A 168 -5.52 1.11 -7.57
C ALA A 168 -5.79 1.15 -9.08
N PHE A 169 -6.99 0.72 -9.48
CA PHE A 169 -7.45 0.70 -10.87
C PHE A 169 -8.88 1.22 -10.97
N ASP A 170 -9.21 1.92 -12.05
CA ASP A 170 -10.59 2.31 -12.37
C ASP A 170 -11.36 1.13 -12.96
N LEU A 171 -12.36 0.66 -12.23
CA LEU A 171 -13.27 -0.41 -12.67
C LEU A 171 -14.50 0.11 -13.40
N THR A 172 -14.78 1.41 -13.34
CA THR A 172 -16.02 2.01 -13.84
C THR A 172 -16.39 1.57 -15.27
N PRO A 173 -15.44 1.54 -16.24
CA PRO A 173 -15.77 1.15 -17.64
C PRO A 173 -16.14 -0.32 -17.83
N TYR A 174 -15.88 -1.17 -16.82
CA TYR A 174 -16.01 -2.62 -16.91
C TYR A 174 -17.14 -3.18 -16.05
N LEU A 175 -17.74 -2.36 -15.19
CA LEU A 175 -18.82 -2.77 -14.29
C LEU A 175 -20.11 -3.06 -15.07
N GLN A 176 -20.87 -4.03 -14.56
CA GLN A 176 -22.21 -4.34 -15.03
C GLN A 176 -23.22 -4.41 -13.87
N PRO A 177 -24.51 -4.21 -14.12
CA PRO A 177 -25.54 -4.42 -13.11
C PRO A 177 -25.57 -5.86 -12.58
N GLY A 178 -25.81 -6.04 -11.29
CA GLY A 178 -25.83 -7.33 -10.62
C GLY A 178 -24.44 -7.89 -10.34
N VAL A 179 -24.26 -9.20 -10.58
CA VAL A 179 -23.02 -9.90 -10.24
C VAL A 179 -21.90 -9.55 -11.21
N ASN A 180 -20.77 -9.12 -10.67
CA ASN A 180 -19.53 -8.89 -11.39
C ASN A 180 -18.53 -10.00 -11.09
N LYS A 181 -17.78 -10.43 -12.12
CA LYS A 181 -16.70 -11.41 -12.02
C LYS A 181 -15.35 -10.71 -12.08
N LEU A 182 -14.69 -10.62 -10.95
CA LEU A 182 -13.31 -10.16 -10.84
C LEU A 182 -12.37 -11.35 -10.99
N ALA A 183 -11.40 -11.27 -11.89
CA ALA A 183 -10.37 -12.28 -12.10
C ALA A 183 -9.00 -11.65 -11.93
N VAL A 184 -8.12 -12.31 -11.17
CA VAL A 184 -6.76 -11.86 -10.89
C VAL A 184 -5.80 -13.01 -11.15
N GLN A 185 -4.69 -12.73 -11.83
CA GLN A 185 -3.60 -13.69 -11.97
C GLN A 185 -2.33 -13.11 -11.36
N VAL A 186 -1.81 -13.80 -10.34
CA VAL A 186 -0.61 -13.38 -9.60
C VAL A 186 0.56 -14.23 -10.03
N PHE A 187 1.70 -13.58 -10.29
CA PHE A 187 2.96 -14.19 -10.71
C PHE A 187 3.96 -14.10 -9.56
N LYS A 188 4.53 -15.25 -9.16
CA LYS A 188 5.50 -15.27 -8.05
C LYS A 188 6.80 -14.54 -8.40
N TRP A 189 7.27 -14.70 -9.64
CA TRP A 189 8.46 -14.04 -10.13
C TRP A 189 8.14 -13.18 -11.35
N THR A 190 8.55 -11.93 -11.26
CA THR A 190 8.44 -10.93 -12.32
C THR A 190 9.80 -10.30 -12.57
N SER A 191 9.89 -9.38 -13.53
CA SER A 191 11.13 -8.62 -13.73
C SER A 191 11.53 -7.84 -12.47
N SER A 192 10.58 -7.29 -11.71
CA SER A 192 10.86 -6.57 -10.44
C SER A 192 11.46 -7.46 -9.35
N SER A 193 11.27 -8.78 -9.41
CA SER A 193 11.85 -9.71 -8.43
C SER A 193 13.38 -9.66 -8.36
N TRP A 194 14.05 -9.10 -9.37
CA TRP A 194 15.47 -8.80 -9.34
C TRP A 194 15.84 -7.66 -8.38
N CYS A 195 14.88 -6.80 -8.04
CA CYS A 195 15.03 -5.67 -7.12
C CYS A 195 14.27 -5.88 -5.79
N GLU A 196 13.56 -7.01 -5.64
CA GLU A 196 12.82 -7.39 -4.43
C GLU A 196 13.44 -8.62 -3.75
N ASP A 197 14.78 -8.67 -3.69
CA ASP A 197 15.53 -9.84 -3.23
C ASP A 197 15.89 -9.76 -1.75
N GLN A 198 14.93 -9.50 -0.88
CA GLN A 198 15.15 -9.42 0.56
C GLN A 198 15.56 -10.78 1.14
N ASP A 199 16.47 -10.74 2.13
CA ASP A 199 16.85 -11.87 2.98
C ASP A 199 15.65 -12.34 3.79
N PHE A 200 14.80 -13.15 3.18
CA PHE A 200 13.54 -13.60 3.78
C PHE A 200 12.93 -14.80 3.04
N PHE A 201 11.79 -15.29 3.55
CA PHE A 201 10.95 -16.26 2.85
C PHE A 201 10.36 -15.65 1.58
N ARG A 202 10.31 -16.44 0.51
CA ARG A 202 9.70 -16.07 -0.78
C ARG A 202 8.26 -16.55 -0.81
N PHE A 203 7.37 -15.63 -0.58
CA PHE A 203 5.94 -15.85 -0.65
C PHE A 203 5.37 -15.42 -2.00
N SER A 204 4.06 -15.56 -2.17
CA SER A 204 3.27 -14.98 -3.24
C SER A 204 1.78 -15.03 -2.90
N GLY A 205 0.99 -14.23 -3.61
CA GLY A 205 -0.45 -14.14 -3.44
C GLY A 205 -0.94 -12.74 -3.08
N ILE A 206 -2.26 -12.60 -2.94
CA ILE A 206 -2.90 -11.36 -2.48
C ILE A 206 -2.84 -11.38 -0.95
N PHE A 207 -1.83 -10.73 -0.36
CA PHE A 207 -1.52 -10.89 1.07
C PHE A 207 -1.95 -9.71 1.95
N ARG A 208 -2.46 -8.64 1.35
CA ARG A 208 -3.14 -7.54 2.05
C ARG A 208 -4.55 -7.37 1.50
N SER A 209 -5.34 -6.54 2.15
CA SER A 209 -6.77 -6.38 1.83
C SER A 209 -7.01 -5.85 0.42
N VAL A 210 -8.20 -6.17 -0.09
CA VAL A 210 -8.72 -5.67 -1.38
C VAL A 210 -9.99 -4.86 -1.12
N TRP A 211 -10.02 -3.65 -1.65
CA TRP A 211 -11.14 -2.73 -1.44
C TRP A 211 -11.70 -2.21 -2.74
N LEU A 212 -13.00 -1.99 -2.76
CA LEU A 212 -13.67 -1.15 -3.75
C LEU A 212 -14.02 0.18 -3.11
N TYR A 213 -13.82 1.28 -3.83
CA TYR A 213 -14.20 2.63 -3.42
C TYR A 213 -15.11 3.26 -4.45
N ALA A 214 -16.28 3.75 -4.01
CA ALA A 214 -17.15 4.59 -4.82
C ALA A 214 -16.68 6.05 -4.74
N ILE A 215 -16.53 6.69 -5.88
CA ILE A 215 -15.98 8.03 -6.01
C ILE A 215 -17.13 9.04 -6.07
N PRO A 216 -17.27 9.95 -5.09
CA PRO A 216 -18.26 11.03 -5.11
C PRO A 216 -17.96 12.08 -6.18
N THR A 217 -18.91 13.00 -6.40
CA THR A 217 -18.78 14.09 -7.37
C THR A 217 -17.71 15.14 -7.02
N VAL A 218 -17.35 15.22 -5.76
CA VAL A 218 -16.14 15.91 -5.26
C VAL A 218 -15.41 14.90 -4.40
N HIS A 219 -14.19 14.57 -4.80
CA HIS A 219 -13.41 13.48 -4.24
C HIS A 219 -11.99 13.91 -3.91
N LEU A 220 -11.46 13.43 -2.80
CA LEU A 220 -10.07 13.58 -2.41
C LEU A 220 -9.23 12.49 -3.08
N GLU A 221 -8.35 12.88 -4.01
CA GLU A 221 -7.41 11.97 -4.65
C GLU A 221 -6.14 11.76 -3.80
N ASP A 222 -5.65 12.84 -3.15
CA ASP A 222 -4.45 12.77 -2.32
C ASP A 222 -4.43 13.88 -1.26
N VAL A 223 -3.74 13.63 -0.14
CA VAL A 223 -3.56 14.58 0.95
C VAL A 223 -2.14 14.57 1.49
N SER A 224 -1.56 15.74 1.66
CA SER A 224 -0.25 15.90 2.33
C SER A 224 -0.37 16.87 3.48
N VAL A 225 -0.01 16.42 4.69
CA VAL A 225 -0.11 17.20 5.92
C VAL A 225 1.30 17.47 6.46
N LYS A 226 1.62 18.75 6.72
CA LYS A 226 2.90 19.16 7.26
C LYS A 226 2.73 20.09 8.45
N THR A 227 3.54 19.91 9.49
CA THR A 227 3.66 20.81 10.62
C THR A 227 4.99 21.54 10.52
N LEU A 228 4.95 22.86 10.33
CA LEU A 228 6.11 23.68 10.04
C LEU A 228 6.41 24.61 11.21
N PHE A 229 7.69 24.69 11.60
CA PHE A 229 8.18 25.61 12.63
C PHE A 229 9.22 26.55 12.02
N ALA A 230 8.98 27.84 12.11
CA ALA A 230 9.85 28.85 11.48
C ALA A 230 11.24 28.99 12.13
N GLY A 231 11.42 28.48 13.34
CA GLY A 231 12.67 28.59 14.10
C GLY A 231 12.81 27.50 15.15
N ASP A 232 13.52 27.82 16.22
CA ASP A 232 13.71 26.94 17.37
C ASP A 232 12.74 27.30 18.52
N ASP A 233 11.78 28.17 18.26
CA ASP A 233 10.64 28.45 19.12
C ASP A 233 9.47 27.55 18.70
N PHE A 234 9.17 26.55 19.49
CA PHE A 234 8.13 25.55 19.23
C PHE A 234 6.74 25.98 19.72
N THR A 235 6.56 27.25 20.08
CA THR A 235 5.27 27.82 20.49
C THR A 235 4.40 28.23 19.29
N HIS A 236 4.99 28.37 18.10
CA HIS A 236 4.29 28.76 16.88
C HIS A 236 4.55 27.73 15.77
N SER A 237 3.51 27.12 15.29
CA SER A 237 3.56 26.19 14.16
C SER A 237 2.59 26.61 13.07
N THR A 238 2.88 26.26 11.84
CA THR A 238 1.93 26.33 10.73
C THR A 238 1.55 24.91 10.35
N LEU A 239 0.25 24.59 10.38
CA LEU A 239 -0.29 23.41 9.75
C LEU A 239 -0.53 23.71 8.28
N GLU A 240 0.14 23.00 7.40
CA GLU A 240 -0.04 23.07 5.95
C GLU A 240 -0.68 21.76 5.47
N VAL A 241 -1.80 21.87 4.73
CA VAL A 241 -2.52 20.74 4.16
C VAL A 241 -2.67 20.98 2.66
N ALA A 242 -1.99 20.16 1.87
CA ALA A 242 -2.15 20.15 0.43
C ALA A 242 -3.16 19.05 0.05
N LEU A 243 -4.18 19.41 -0.69
CA LEU A 243 -5.23 18.52 -1.18
C LEU A 243 -5.11 18.42 -2.69
N GLN A 244 -5.19 17.21 -3.22
CA GLN A 244 -5.45 16.94 -4.63
C GLN A 244 -6.89 16.45 -4.74
N VAL A 245 -7.74 17.15 -5.49
CA VAL A 245 -9.17 16.87 -5.53
C VAL A 245 -9.73 16.80 -6.95
N GLU A 246 -10.66 15.90 -7.17
CA GLU A 246 -11.49 15.86 -8.34
C GLU A 246 -12.83 16.57 -8.03
N GLY A 247 -13.36 17.29 -9.04
CA GLY A 247 -14.62 18.03 -8.90
C GLY A 247 -14.46 19.44 -8.33
N LYS A 248 -15.60 20.16 -8.21
CA LYS A 248 -15.69 21.54 -7.68
C LYS A 248 -16.59 21.59 -6.46
N GLY A 249 -16.29 22.52 -5.56
CA GLY A 249 -17.05 22.65 -4.33
C GLY A 249 -16.25 23.34 -3.23
N ALA A 250 -16.21 22.75 -2.05
CA ALA A 250 -15.41 23.27 -0.94
C ALA A 250 -14.89 22.14 -0.03
N ALA A 251 -13.75 22.39 0.62
CA ALA A 251 -13.30 21.58 1.76
C ALA A 251 -13.49 22.34 3.06
N ARG A 252 -14.01 21.68 4.10
CA ARG A 252 -13.92 22.15 5.46
C ARG A 252 -12.88 21.32 6.19
N LEU A 253 -11.89 22.00 6.77
CA LEU A 253 -10.84 21.39 7.57
C LEU A 253 -11.07 21.76 9.03
N THR A 254 -11.12 20.76 9.88
CA THR A 254 -11.33 20.95 11.32
C THR A 254 -10.24 20.21 12.07
N LEU A 255 -9.45 20.94 12.86
CA LEU A 255 -8.42 20.36 13.72
C LEU A 255 -8.93 20.29 15.15
N ARG A 256 -8.84 19.10 15.77
CA ARG A 256 -9.21 18.88 17.17
C ARG A 256 -8.07 18.23 17.93
N ARG A 257 -8.02 18.49 19.23
CA ARG A 257 -7.29 17.71 20.19
C ARG A 257 -8.24 17.24 21.28
N SER A 258 -8.53 15.96 21.33
CA SER A 258 -9.66 15.43 22.09
C SER A 258 -10.94 16.20 21.74
N GLU A 259 -11.68 16.69 22.71
CA GLU A 259 -12.92 17.46 22.50
C GLU A 259 -12.70 18.95 22.15
N LEU A 260 -11.44 19.43 22.20
CA LEU A 260 -11.13 20.84 21.95
C LEU A 260 -10.92 21.07 20.46
N GLU A 261 -11.78 21.87 19.84
CA GLU A 261 -11.59 22.39 18.49
C GLU A 261 -10.54 23.51 18.50
N VAL A 262 -9.47 23.32 17.70
CA VAL A 262 -8.42 24.31 17.51
C VAL A 262 -8.84 25.32 16.44
N PHE A 263 -9.35 24.81 15.32
CA PHE A 263 -9.98 25.61 14.27
C PHE A 263 -10.97 24.77 13.45
N SER A 264 -11.87 25.47 12.74
CA SER A 264 -12.71 24.90 11.68
C SER A 264 -12.87 25.92 10.57
N GLU A 265 -12.26 25.66 9.42
CA GLU A 265 -12.20 26.60 8.30
C GLU A 265 -12.61 25.95 6.99
N LYS A 266 -13.15 26.79 6.08
CA LYS A 266 -13.62 26.35 4.78
C LYS A 266 -12.83 27.03 3.65
N ILE A 267 -12.38 26.23 2.68
CA ILE A 267 -11.74 26.71 1.46
C ILE A 267 -12.52 26.28 0.22
N ALA A 268 -12.45 27.08 -0.84
CA ALA A 268 -13.07 26.74 -2.12
C ALA A 268 -12.19 25.73 -2.88
N LEU A 269 -12.83 24.79 -3.58
CA LEU A 269 -12.20 23.81 -4.45
C LEU A 269 -12.64 24.06 -5.89
N ASN A 270 -11.67 24.11 -6.81
CA ASN A 270 -11.91 24.33 -8.24
C ASN A 270 -11.51 23.13 -9.11
N GLY A 271 -11.26 21.97 -8.50
CA GLY A 271 -10.59 20.82 -9.08
C GLY A 271 -9.07 20.98 -9.07
N GLY A 272 -8.34 19.86 -9.06
CA GLY A 272 -6.87 19.86 -8.95
C GLY A 272 -6.36 20.18 -7.54
N SER A 273 -5.20 20.86 -7.47
CA SER A 273 -4.52 21.11 -6.20
C SER A 273 -5.13 22.28 -5.44
N ALA A 274 -5.31 22.11 -4.12
CA ALA A 274 -5.67 23.16 -3.18
C ALA A 274 -4.69 23.14 -1.98
N LEU A 275 -4.30 24.31 -1.50
CA LEU A 275 -3.41 24.46 -0.36
C LEU A 275 -4.14 25.21 0.76
N PHE A 276 -4.17 24.60 1.94
CA PHE A 276 -4.65 25.21 3.17
C PHE A 276 -3.48 25.44 4.12
N SER A 277 -3.51 26.54 4.87
CA SER A 277 -2.48 26.88 5.84
C SER A 277 -3.09 27.60 7.03
N HIS A 278 -2.83 27.12 8.24
CA HIS A 278 -3.33 27.69 9.48
C HIS A 278 -2.23 27.78 10.55
N ALA A 279 -2.16 28.91 11.25
CA ALA A 279 -1.22 29.09 12.37
C ALA A 279 -1.79 28.43 13.64
N VAL A 280 -0.99 27.57 14.27
CA VAL A 280 -1.35 26.91 15.52
C VAL A 280 -0.44 27.39 16.64
N GLU A 281 -1.04 28.04 17.62
CA GLU A 281 -0.34 28.60 18.77
C GLU A 281 -0.18 27.56 19.88
N ASN A 282 1.01 27.46 20.46
CA ASN A 282 1.37 26.57 21.55
C ASN A 282 0.91 25.11 21.33
N PRO A 283 1.22 24.50 20.18
CA PRO A 283 0.82 23.11 19.95
C PRO A 283 1.45 22.19 20.99
N HIS A 284 0.72 21.17 21.41
CA HIS A 284 1.30 20.07 22.18
C HIS A 284 2.16 19.23 21.24
N LEU A 285 3.47 19.24 21.48
CA LEU A 285 4.43 18.62 20.58
C LEU A 285 4.43 17.10 20.72
N TRP A 286 4.45 16.41 19.59
CA TRP A 286 4.63 14.97 19.57
C TRP A 286 6.09 14.57 19.82
N SER A 287 6.30 13.54 20.65
CA SER A 287 7.58 12.86 20.81
C SER A 287 7.35 11.39 21.15
N ALA A 288 8.40 10.55 21.07
CA ALA A 288 8.27 9.14 21.46
C ALA A 288 7.88 8.93 22.92
N GLU A 289 8.17 9.89 23.80
CA GLU A 289 7.85 9.84 25.23
C GLU A 289 6.47 10.47 25.54
N ASP A 290 5.99 11.36 24.67
CA ASP A 290 4.68 12.02 24.77
C ASP A 290 4.07 12.12 23.37
N PRO A 291 3.43 11.05 22.87
CA PRO A 291 2.92 10.96 21.49
C PRO A 291 1.59 11.71 21.32
N ALA A 292 1.60 13.02 21.55
CA ALA A 292 0.43 13.86 21.44
C ALA A 292 -0.03 14.01 20.00
N LEU A 293 -1.23 13.55 19.69
CA LEU A 293 -1.85 13.63 18.37
C LEU A 293 -3.07 14.54 18.39
N TYR A 294 -3.26 15.20 17.27
CA TYR A 294 -4.46 15.94 16.88
C TYR A 294 -5.19 15.13 15.80
N GLU A 295 -6.48 15.37 15.66
CA GLU A 295 -7.30 14.84 14.59
C GLU A 295 -7.64 15.95 13.61
N LEU A 296 -7.24 15.78 12.35
CA LEU A 296 -7.62 16.63 11.23
C LEU A 296 -8.75 15.95 10.46
N GLU A 297 -9.98 16.46 10.61
CA GLU A 297 -11.15 16.05 9.82
C GLU A 297 -11.22 16.91 8.56
N ILE A 298 -11.42 16.27 7.41
CA ILE A 298 -11.55 16.90 6.10
C ILE A 298 -12.89 16.50 5.51
N GLU A 299 -13.78 17.47 5.33
CA GLU A 299 -15.09 17.31 4.72
C GLU A 299 -15.11 17.94 3.33
N LEU A 300 -15.51 17.17 2.34
CA LEU A 300 -15.73 17.68 0.98
C LEU A 300 -17.23 17.96 0.76
N LEU A 301 -17.49 19.14 0.24
CA LEU A 301 -18.83 19.64 -0.04
C LEU A 301 -18.95 19.90 -1.54
N ASP A 302 -20.08 19.54 -2.13
CA ASP A 302 -20.40 19.89 -3.52
C ASP A 302 -20.69 21.40 -3.70
N ASP A 303 -20.92 21.82 -4.95
CA ASP A 303 -21.27 23.23 -5.29
C ASP A 303 -22.56 23.72 -4.62
N ALA A 304 -23.46 22.81 -4.23
CA ALA A 304 -24.68 23.13 -3.51
C ALA A 304 -24.47 23.22 -1.98
N GLY A 305 -23.27 22.83 -1.51
CA GLY A 305 -22.88 22.80 -0.11
C GLY A 305 -23.28 21.54 0.63
N HIS A 306 -23.70 20.48 -0.05
CA HIS A 306 -23.97 19.20 0.57
C HIS A 306 -22.67 18.46 0.84
N LEU A 307 -22.59 17.81 2.00
CA LEU A 307 -21.49 16.93 2.35
C LEU A 307 -21.52 15.69 1.47
N VAL A 308 -20.42 15.38 0.79
CA VAL A 308 -20.31 14.25 -0.12
C VAL A 308 -19.21 13.26 0.26
N GLU A 309 -18.20 13.73 1.02
CA GLU A 309 -17.12 12.89 1.49
C GLU A 309 -16.54 13.42 2.81
N VAL A 310 -16.14 12.52 3.69
CA VAL A 310 -15.40 12.83 4.93
C VAL A 310 -14.20 11.90 5.00
N THR A 311 -13.06 12.43 5.41
CA THR A 311 -11.88 11.67 5.79
C THR A 311 -11.17 12.35 6.96
N GLY A 312 -10.09 11.74 7.47
CA GLY A 312 -9.31 12.33 8.53
C GLY A 312 -7.88 11.82 8.56
N GLN A 313 -7.02 12.61 9.18
CA GLN A 313 -5.62 12.30 9.42
C GLN A 313 -5.25 12.64 10.87
N LYS A 314 -4.44 11.76 11.50
CA LYS A 314 -3.81 12.10 12.78
C LYS A 314 -2.59 12.97 12.55
N VAL A 315 -2.41 14.01 13.34
CA VAL A 315 -1.38 15.03 13.15
C VAL A 315 -0.56 15.18 14.43
N GLY A 316 0.74 14.89 14.34
CA GLY A 316 1.70 15.17 15.39
C GLY A 316 2.50 16.45 15.07
N PHE A 317 2.45 17.44 15.94
CA PHE A 317 3.27 18.64 15.79
C PHE A 317 4.70 18.35 16.23
N ARG A 318 5.62 18.27 15.27
CA ARG A 318 7.02 17.97 15.53
C ARG A 318 7.95 18.54 14.48
N LYS A 319 9.18 18.82 14.86
CA LYS A 319 10.28 19.20 13.96
C LYS A 319 11.44 18.25 14.18
N PHE A 320 11.75 17.43 13.18
CA PHE A 320 12.98 16.64 13.12
C PHE A 320 14.04 17.42 12.33
N GLU A 321 15.26 17.49 12.85
CA GLU A 321 16.36 18.17 12.16
C GLU A 321 17.72 17.54 12.50
N LEU A 322 18.65 17.63 11.53
CA LEU A 322 20.06 17.33 11.74
C LEU A 322 20.83 18.65 11.90
N LYS A 323 21.26 18.96 13.12
CA LYS A 323 21.93 20.21 13.45
C LYS A 323 23.20 19.93 14.24
N ASN A 324 24.34 20.48 13.78
CA ASN A 324 25.65 20.27 14.41
C ASN A 324 26.00 18.78 14.61
N ASN A 325 25.79 17.97 13.58
CA ASN A 325 25.98 16.51 13.57
C ASN A 325 25.18 15.77 14.68
N ARG A 326 24.02 16.30 15.06
CA ARG A 326 23.12 15.66 16.04
C ARG A 326 21.70 15.63 15.48
N MET A 327 21.04 14.50 15.67
CA MET A 327 19.61 14.39 15.40
C MET A 327 18.84 15.02 16.56
N LEU A 328 17.97 15.96 16.23
CA LEU A 328 17.12 16.65 17.17
C LEU A 328 15.65 16.45 16.81
N LEU A 329 14.83 16.28 17.83
CA LEU A 329 13.38 16.38 17.72
C LEU A 329 12.92 17.52 18.66
N ASN A 330 12.19 18.48 18.11
CA ASN A 330 11.72 19.65 18.86
C ASN A 330 12.86 20.32 19.66
N GLY A 331 14.03 20.49 19.00
CA GLY A 331 15.24 21.08 19.58
C GLY A 331 16.00 20.22 20.59
N LYS A 332 15.48 19.05 20.96
CA LYS A 332 16.12 18.13 21.92
C LYS A 332 16.84 17.00 21.19
N ARG A 333 18.04 16.66 21.65
CA ARG A 333 18.78 15.51 21.11
C ARG A 333 18.01 14.22 21.32
N ILE A 334 17.89 13.44 20.26
CA ILE A 334 17.33 12.08 20.31
C ILE A 334 18.41 11.04 20.05
N VAL A 335 18.15 9.82 20.54
CA VAL A 335 18.91 8.60 20.24
C VAL A 335 17.92 7.51 19.89
N PHE A 336 18.07 6.90 18.73
CA PHE A 336 17.30 5.74 18.34
C PHE A 336 17.79 4.52 19.08
N LYS A 337 16.93 3.97 19.96
CA LYS A 337 17.10 2.68 20.60
C LYS A 337 16.15 1.73 19.89
N GLY A 338 16.54 1.28 18.72
CA GLY A 338 15.65 0.61 17.77
C GLY A 338 16.04 -0.82 17.48
N ALA A 339 15.13 -1.48 16.76
CA ALA A 339 15.33 -2.80 16.18
C ALA A 339 14.86 -2.81 14.72
N ASN A 340 15.51 -3.64 13.91
CA ASN A 340 14.99 -4.01 12.60
C ASN A 340 13.81 -4.97 12.80
N ARG A 341 12.74 -4.81 12.02
CA ARG A 341 11.58 -5.68 12.11
C ARG A 341 11.05 -6.00 10.72
N HIS A 342 10.98 -7.28 10.42
CA HIS A 342 10.17 -7.77 9.31
C HIS A 342 8.68 -7.75 9.67
N GLU A 343 7.82 -7.48 8.70
CA GLU A 343 6.39 -7.72 8.83
C GLU A 343 6.15 -9.23 8.69
N PHE A 344 5.94 -9.90 9.82
CA PHE A 344 5.93 -11.36 9.86
C PHE A 344 5.10 -11.92 11.01
N SER A 345 4.28 -12.90 10.68
CA SER A 345 3.61 -13.79 11.63
C SER A 345 4.04 -15.23 11.34
N SER A 346 4.31 -16.01 12.37
CA SER A 346 4.63 -17.44 12.22
C SER A 346 3.46 -18.28 11.70
N ILE A 347 2.25 -17.73 11.68
CA ILE A 347 1.02 -18.40 11.24
C ILE A 347 0.66 -18.01 9.81
N THR A 348 0.78 -16.72 9.47
CA THR A 348 0.26 -16.17 8.21
C THR A 348 1.34 -15.63 7.27
N GLY A 349 2.61 -15.74 7.64
CA GLY A 349 3.71 -15.11 6.89
C GLY A 349 3.63 -13.59 6.97
N ARG A 350 3.71 -12.89 5.85
CA ARG A 350 3.51 -11.44 5.76
C ARG A 350 2.03 -11.05 5.59
N ALA A 351 1.15 -12.02 5.35
CA ALA A 351 -0.29 -11.77 5.31
C ALA A 351 -0.78 -11.48 6.72
N VAL A 352 -0.53 -10.27 7.13
CA VAL A 352 -0.89 -9.74 8.42
C VAL A 352 -2.37 -9.34 8.30
N GLY A 353 -3.23 -10.36 8.34
CA GLY A 353 -4.65 -10.25 8.07
C GLY A 353 -5.50 -9.92 9.30
N VAL A 354 -6.73 -10.37 9.29
CA VAL A 354 -7.81 -10.02 10.24
C VAL A 354 -7.45 -10.17 11.72
N HIS A 355 -6.46 -10.98 12.05
CA HIS A 355 -5.98 -11.17 13.44
C HIS A 355 -4.82 -10.25 13.83
N THR A 356 -4.37 -9.41 12.97
CA THR A 356 -3.04 -8.80 13.02
C THR A 356 -2.96 -7.52 13.80
N HIS A 357 -4.04 -6.77 13.89
CA HIS A 357 -4.00 -5.55 14.69
C HIS A 357 -3.57 -5.85 16.12
N GLU A 358 -4.06 -6.94 16.71
CA GLU A 358 -3.67 -7.39 18.05
C GLU A 358 -2.20 -7.87 18.10
N GLU A 359 -1.71 -8.53 17.06
CA GLU A 359 -0.30 -8.96 16.99
C GLU A 359 0.64 -7.76 16.88
N LEU A 360 0.35 -6.83 15.97
CA LEU A 360 1.10 -5.59 15.83
C LEU A 360 1.07 -4.77 17.12
N LEU A 361 -0.10 -4.60 17.71
CA LEU A 361 -0.26 -3.85 18.96
C LEU A 361 0.57 -4.48 20.08
N ARG A 362 0.58 -5.82 20.19
CA ARG A 362 1.40 -6.54 21.17
C ARG A 362 2.88 -6.32 20.95
N ASP A 363 3.36 -6.33 19.69
CA ASP A 363 4.75 -6.02 19.35
C ASP A 363 5.12 -4.61 19.80
N ILE A 364 4.30 -3.62 19.47
CA ILE A 364 4.50 -2.21 19.83
C ILE A 364 4.55 -2.02 21.35
N ILE A 365 3.58 -2.59 22.08
CA ILE A 365 3.53 -2.52 23.55
C ILE A 365 4.78 -3.19 24.14
N THR A 366 5.19 -4.36 23.62
CA THR A 366 6.39 -5.07 24.09
C THR A 366 7.64 -4.22 23.88
N MET A 367 7.79 -3.59 22.73
CA MET A 367 8.91 -2.69 22.45
C MET A 367 8.95 -1.51 23.42
N LYS A 368 7.83 -0.84 23.63
CA LYS A 368 7.72 0.29 24.57
C LYS A 368 8.07 -0.13 26.01
N GLN A 369 7.57 -1.26 26.49
CA GLN A 369 7.84 -1.80 27.81
C GLN A 369 9.32 -2.17 28.01
N ASN A 370 10.07 -2.41 26.94
CA ASN A 370 11.49 -2.71 26.95
C ASN A 370 12.38 -1.53 26.53
N ASN A 371 11.87 -0.31 26.57
CA ASN A 371 12.58 0.93 26.23
C ASN A 371 13.12 0.98 24.79
N ILE A 372 12.50 0.29 23.86
CA ILE A 372 12.71 0.45 22.41
C ILE A 372 11.85 1.63 21.97
N ASN A 373 12.46 2.60 21.28
CA ASN A 373 11.78 3.81 20.83
C ASN A 373 11.80 3.99 19.30
N ALA A 374 12.33 3.02 18.55
CA ALA A 374 12.44 3.10 17.11
C ALA A 374 12.28 1.74 16.43
N ILE A 375 11.72 1.72 15.25
CA ILE A 375 11.62 0.57 14.36
C ILE A 375 12.23 0.95 13.00
N ARG A 376 13.01 0.05 12.40
CA ARG A 376 13.31 0.08 10.98
C ARG A 376 12.50 -1.00 10.28
N THR A 377 11.68 -0.59 9.29
CA THR A 377 10.88 -1.53 8.49
C THR A 377 11.79 -2.25 7.49
N SER A 378 12.52 -3.23 7.98
CA SER A 378 13.47 -3.99 7.17
C SER A 378 12.74 -5.04 6.34
N HIS A 379 12.76 -5.00 4.99
CA HIS A 379 13.40 -3.96 4.19
C HIS A 379 12.39 -3.51 3.12
N TYR A 380 11.18 -3.09 3.51
CA TYR A 380 10.06 -2.75 2.63
C TYR A 380 8.95 -2.01 3.40
N GLN A 381 8.01 -1.45 2.67
CA GLN A 381 6.82 -0.80 3.22
C GLN A 381 5.98 -1.84 3.99
N ASN A 382 5.67 -1.51 5.23
CA ASN A 382 4.73 -2.29 6.04
C ASN A 382 3.29 -1.81 5.80
N GLN A 383 2.32 -2.54 6.33
CA GLN A 383 0.93 -2.11 6.29
C GLN A 383 0.71 -0.84 7.14
N ASP A 384 -0.28 -0.05 6.76
CA ASP A 384 -0.58 1.26 7.37
C ASP A 384 -0.81 1.20 8.87
N ALA A 385 -1.42 0.13 9.36
CA ALA A 385 -1.66 -0.08 10.79
C ALA A 385 -0.38 -0.02 11.66
N LEU A 386 0.80 -0.38 11.11
CA LEU A 386 2.06 -0.24 11.84
C LEU A 386 2.43 1.23 12.03
N TYR A 387 2.25 2.04 10.99
CA TYR A 387 2.57 3.47 11.02
C TYR A 387 1.66 4.20 12.00
N ASP A 388 0.36 3.91 11.96
CA ASP A 388 -0.63 4.46 12.90
C ASP A 388 -0.29 4.12 14.36
N LEU A 389 0.08 2.86 14.63
CA LEU A 389 0.50 2.43 15.96
C LEU A 389 1.81 3.10 16.40
N CYS A 390 2.75 3.33 15.50
CA CYS A 390 3.99 4.07 15.81
C CYS A 390 3.68 5.51 16.20
N ASP A 391 2.76 6.17 15.52
CA ASP A 391 2.33 7.52 15.84
C ASP A 391 1.60 7.59 17.18
N GLU A 392 0.71 6.62 17.46
CA GLU A 392 -0.10 6.57 18.68
C GLU A 392 0.72 6.22 19.93
N TYR A 393 1.62 5.26 19.81
CA TYR A 393 2.40 4.75 20.95
C TYR A 393 3.77 5.41 21.09
N GLY A 394 4.14 6.29 20.17
CA GLY A 394 5.39 7.04 20.23
C GLY A 394 6.61 6.20 19.88
N LEU A 395 6.68 5.70 18.65
CA LEU A 395 7.86 5.06 18.09
C LEU A 395 8.38 5.85 16.91
N TYR A 396 9.67 6.08 16.86
CA TYR A 396 10.32 6.60 15.65
C TYR A 396 10.36 5.51 14.59
N LEU A 397 10.26 5.91 13.34
CA LEU A 397 10.27 4.97 12.23
C LEU A 397 11.34 5.33 11.21
N ILE A 398 12.12 4.34 10.80
CA ILE A 398 12.95 4.38 9.61
C ILE A 398 12.22 3.52 8.57
N ALA A 399 11.42 4.17 7.73
CA ALA A 399 10.69 3.52 6.66
C ALA A 399 11.62 3.24 5.48
N GLU A 400 11.56 2.03 4.95
CA GLU A 400 12.32 1.64 3.76
C GLU A 400 11.37 1.34 2.59
N ASN A 401 11.83 1.62 1.39
CA ASN A 401 11.17 1.19 0.17
C ASN A 401 11.57 -0.26 -0.16
N ASN A 402 10.80 -0.90 -1.05
CA ASN A 402 11.00 -2.27 -1.49
C ASN A 402 12.12 -2.35 -2.54
N LEU A 403 13.38 -2.20 -2.11
CA LEU A 403 14.54 -2.28 -3.00
C LEU A 403 15.66 -3.09 -2.34
N GLU A 404 15.88 -4.30 -2.84
CA GLU A 404 16.95 -5.19 -2.45
C GLU A 404 17.43 -5.98 -3.67
N SER A 405 18.74 -5.99 -3.92
CA SER A 405 19.35 -6.69 -5.06
C SER A 405 20.66 -7.38 -4.67
N HIS A 406 20.70 -7.93 -3.46
CA HIS A 406 21.88 -8.50 -2.84
C HIS A 406 22.53 -9.59 -3.71
N GLY A 407 21.72 -10.45 -4.36
CA GLY A 407 22.23 -11.50 -5.23
C GLY A 407 23.06 -10.97 -6.40
N THR A 408 22.74 -9.80 -6.98
CA THR A 408 23.58 -9.20 -8.04
C THR A 408 24.85 -8.60 -7.45
N TRP A 409 24.82 -8.09 -6.24
CA TRP A 409 26.00 -7.55 -5.58
C TRP A 409 27.03 -8.64 -5.30
N ASP A 410 26.63 -9.76 -4.71
CA ASP A 410 27.51 -10.89 -4.44
C ASP A 410 28.06 -11.51 -5.72
N ILE A 411 27.23 -11.67 -6.74
CA ILE A 411 27.62 -12.19 -8.06
C ILE A 411 28.65 -11.27 -8.71
N HIS A 412 28.46 -9.96 -8.64
CA HIS A 412 29.39 -8.98 -9.18
C HIS A 412 30.75 -9.04 -8.47
N GLN A 413 30.77 -9.08 -7.14
CA GLN A 413 32.01 -9.20 -6.36
C GLN A 413 32.76 -10.50 -6.63
N ALA A 414 32.03 -11.58 -6.84
CA ALA A 414 32.62 -12.89 -7.17
C ALA A 414 33.07 -13.01 -8.65
N GLY A 415 32.76 -12.02 -9.50
CA GLY A 415 33.04 -12.06 -10.94
C GLY A 415 32.24 -13.14 -11.69
N ILE A 416 31.13 -13.58 -11.13
CA ILE A 416 30.28 -14.62 -11.71
C ILE A 416 29.24 -13.95 -12.65
N ARG A 417 28.92 -14.64 -13.76
CA ARG A 417 27.90 -14.27 -14.77
C ARG A 417 28.15 -12.99 -15.60
N GLY A 418 29.31 -12.34 -15.49
CA GLY A 418 29.62 -11.17 -16.32
C GLY A 418 28.66 -9.99 -16.15
N ILE A 419 28.00 -9.92 -15.01
CA ILE A 419 27.12 -8.79 -14.69
C ILE A 419 27.98 -7.56 -14.40
N GLU A 420 27.85 -6.53 -15.21
CA GLU A 420 28.50 -5.25 -14.98
C GLU A 420 27.63 -4.41 -14.02
N GLY A 421 28.03 -4.36 -12.76
CA GLY A 421 27.39 -3.56 -11.72
C GLY A 421 26.25 -4.26 -10.98
N VAL A 422 25.77 -3.62 -9.94
CA VAL A 422 24.68 -4.06 -9.08
C VAL A 422 23.36 -3.49 -9.61
N LEU A 423 22.31 -4.31 -9.70
CA LEU A 423 21.00 -3.81 -10.12
C LEU A 423 20.38 -2.95 -9.01
N PRO A 424 19.59 -1.94 -9.37
CA PRO A 424 19.23 -1.50 -10.73
C PRO A 424 20.31 -0.68 -11.46
N ASN A 425 21.39 -0.26 -10.81
CA ASN A 425 22.48 0.59 -11.30
C ASN A 425 22.02 1.76 -12.20
N ASP A 426 22.84 2.22 -13.17
CA ASP A 426 22.56 3.30 -14.09
C ASP A 426 21.89 2.85 -15.40
N LYS A 427 21.43 1.58 -15.48
CA LYS A 427 20.80 1.04 -16.68
C LYS A 427 19.37 1.57 -16.83
N PRO A 428 19.07 2.23 -17.97
CA PRO A 428 17.77 2.92 -18.14
C PRO A 428 16.57 1.97 -18.16
N GLU A 429 16.75 0.70 -18.48
CA GLU A 429 15.68 -0.32 -18.49
C GLU A 429 15.08 -0.58 -17.10
N TRP A 430 15.84 -0.34 -16.02
CA TRP A 430 15.38 -0.53 -14.64
C TRP A 430 14.74 0.72 -14.03
N LYS A 431 14.71 1.82 -14.78
CA LYS A 431 14.17 3.09 -14.26
C LYS A 431 12.71 2.99 -13.84
N ALA A 432 11.91 2.23 -14.58
CA ALA A 432 10.47 2.10 -14.31
C ALA A 432 10.17 1.37 -12.99
N VAL A 433 11.10 0.52 -12.52
CA VAL A 433 10.97 -0.21 -11.24
C VAL A 433 11.27 0.70 -10.03
N LEU A 434 11.98 1.84 -10.25
CA LEU A 434 12.41 2.74 -9.18
C LEU A 434 11.54 3.99 -9.03
N PHE A 435 10.77 4.35 -10.05
CA PHE A 435 9.97 5.56 -10.17
C PHE A 435 8.57 5.26 -10.73
#